data_9124bc0da75e19739ac20ab67f8cbfd5
#
_entry.id   9124bc0da75e19739ac20ab67f8cbfd5
#
_cell.length_a   1.000
_cell.length_b   1.000
_cell.length_c   1.000
_cell.angle_alpha   90.00
_cell.angle_beta   90.00
_cell.angle_gamma   90.00
#
_symmetry.space_group_name_H-M   'P 1'
#
loop_
_entity.id
_entity.type
_entity.pdbx_description
1 polymer ?
#
loop_
_entity_poly.entity_id
_entity_poly.type
_entity_poly.pdbx_seq_one_letter_code
_entity_poly.pdbx_strand_id
1 'polypeptide(L)'
;MNAQPTRAAATAADQYVLTLSCPDKQGIVHAVSSYLFMTGCNIEDSQQFGDHDTGLFFLRVHFSAEPPVTVDKLRASFAAIGDSFHMDWQLNRADEKMRVVLMVSKFGHCLNDLLFRASIGALPVEIAAVVSNHTDFAELVGSYNIPFRHIPVTRENKAEAEAQLLELVREQDVELVVLARYMQVLSDDLCKQLSGRIINIHHSFLPSFKGAKPYHQAHARGVKLIGATAHYVTADLDEGPIIEQEVERVGHGVTPDQLVAVGRDVECQALARAVKWHAERRILLNGRRTVVFA
;
A
#
# COMPACT_ATOMS: atom_id res chain seq x y z
N MET A 1 -0.91 40.16 42.67
CA MET A 1 -1.30 38.79 42.21
C MET A 1 -1.79 38.92 40.78
N ASN A 2 -0.91 38.69 39.81
CA ASN A 2 -1.28 38.70 38.38
C ASN A 2 -1.65 37.28 38.01
N ALA A 3 -2.95 37.05 37.75
CA ALA A 3 -3.40 35.82 37.11
C ALA A 3 -2.97 35.79 35.63
N GLN A 4 -2.08 34.88 35.30
CA GLN A 4 -1.80 34.58 33.87
C GLN A 4 -3.07 33.95 33.25
N PRO A 5 -3.47 34.36 32.03
CA PRO A 5 -4.57 33.75 31.34
C PRO A 5 -4.16 32.29 30.97
N THR A 6 -4.97 31.35 31.40
CA THR A 6 -4.89 29.94 31.03
C THR A 6 -5.00 29.85 29.49
N ARG A 7 -3.91 29.47 28.83
CA ARG A 7 -3.88 29.18 27.40
C ARG A 7 -4.86 28.02 27.15
N ALA A 8 -6.00 28.32 26.55
CA ALA A 8 -6.96 27.31 26.08
C ALA A 8 -6.16 26.28 25.26
N ALA A 9 -6.32 25.00 25.56
CA ALA A 9 -5.75 23.95 24.75
C ALA A 9 -6.26 24.14 23.32
N ALA A 10 -5.35 24.52 22.40
CA ALA A 10 -5.67 24.58 20.98
C ALA A 10 -6.15 23.18 20.58
N THR A 11 -7.37 23.07 20.09
CA THR A 11 -7.85 21.84 19.45
C THR A 11 -6.85 21.53 18.33
N ALA A 12 -6.26 20.33 18.36
CA ALA A 12 -5.31 19.93 17.32
C ALA A 12 -6.01 20.06 15.96
N ALA A 13 -5.34 20.71 15.02
CA ALA A 13 -5.84 20.86 13.66
C ALA A 13 -5.98 19.49 13.00
N ASP A 14 -7.09 19.26 12.31
CA ASP A 14 -7.28 18.03 11.54
C ASP A 14 -6.28 17.95 10.38
N GLN A 15 -5.76 16.77 10.12
CA GLN A 15 -4.75 16.51 9.08
C GLN A 15 -5.38 15.83 7.86
N TYR A 16 -5.00 16.26 6.67
CA TYR A 16 -5.54 15.78 5.40
C TYR A 16 -4.45 15.49 4.38
N VAL A 17 -4.73 14.58 3.46
CA VAL A 17 -3.87 14.30 2.29
C VAL A 17 -4.71 14.44 1.03
N LEU A 18 -4.27 15.31 0.12
CA LEU A 18 -4.72 15.40 -1.26
C LEU A 18 -3.70 14.74 -2.17
N THR A 19 -4.15 13.80 -2.99
CA THR A 19 -3.36 13.22 -4.09
C THR A 19 -4.06 13.48 -5.40
N LEU A 20 -3.31 13.75 -6.46
CA LEU A 20 -3.87 13.92 -7.80
C LEU A 20 -2.88 13.52 -8.89
N SER A 21 -3.43 13.12 -10.04
CA SER A 21 -2.73 13.03 -11.30
C SER A 21 -3.58 13.68 -12.42
N CYS A 22 -2.95 14.30 -13.38
CA CYS A 22 -3.64 14.93 -14.52
C CYS A 22 -2.68 15.16 -15.70
N PRO A 23 -3.16 15.50 -16.90
CA PRO A 23 -2.31 16.03 -17.97
C PRO A 23 -1.53 17.26 -17.48
N ASP A 24 -0.20 17.26 -17.72
CA ASP A 24 0.67 18.37 -17.26
C ASP A 24 0.36 19.66 -18.02
N LYS A 25 0.09 20.73 -17.30
CA LYS A 25 -0.10 22.07 -17.83
C LYS A 25 0.15 23.15 -16.79
N GLN A 26 0.39 24.36 -17.25
CA GLN A 26 0.61 25.53 -16.39
C GLN A 26 -0.58 25.79 -15.46
N GLY A 27 -0.30 26.18 -14.22
CA GLY A 27 -1.28 26.65 -13.26
C GLY A 27 -1.79 25.60 -12.28
N ILE A 28 -1.47 24.29 -12.43
CA ILE A 28 -1.94 23.23 -11.53
C ILE A 28 -1.55 23.53 -10.08
N VAL A 29 -0.27 23.74 -9.80
CA VAL A 29 0.25 24.01 -8.45
C VAL A 29 -0.36 25.29 -7.87
N HIS A 30 -0.48 26.34 -8.69
CA HIS A 30 -1.13 27.59 -8.27
C HIS A 30 -2.58 27.37 -7.89
N ALA A 31 -3.35 26.64 -8.71
CA ALA A 31 -4.77 26.36 -8.43
C ALA A 31 -4.94 25.59 -7.12
N VAL A 32 -4.12 24.55 -6.88
CA VAL A 32 -4.17 23.75 -5.66
C VAL A 32 -3.74 24.58 -4.44
N SER A 33 -2.63 25.28 -4.50
CA SER A 33 -2.14 26.08 -3.37
C SER A 33 -3.06 27.26 -3.03
N SER A 34 -3.60 27.94 -4.04
CA SER A 34 -4.59 29.02 -3.84
C SER A 34 -5.89 28.47 -3.21
N TYR A 35 -6.35 27.31 -3.66
CA TYR A 35 -7.50 26.64 -3.07
C TYR A 35 -7.30 26.36 -1.58
N LEU A 36 -6.17 25.73 -1.21
CA LEU A 36 -5.84 25.43 0.19
C LEU A 36 -5.75 26.70 1.03
N PHE A 37 -5.11 27.75 0.50
CA PHE A 37 -5.03 29.05 1.16
C PHE A 37 -6.44 29.67 1.39
N MET A 38 -7.28 29.69 0.35
CA MET A 38 -8.61 30.28 0.42
C MET A 38 -9.57 29.50 1.35
N THR A 39 -9.32 28.22 1.58
CA THR A 39 -10.09 27.38 2.50
C THR A 39 -9.54 27.37 3.93
N GLY A 40 -8.49 28.17 4.22
CA GLY A 40 -7.87 28.29 5.55
C GLY A 40 -7.03 27.09 5.95
N CYS A 41 -6.52 26.35 4.96
CA CYS A 41 -5.64 25.21 5.19
C CYS A 41 -4.17 25.63 5.18
N ASN A 42 -3.34 24.94 5.97
CA ASN A 42 -1.90 25.11 5.99
C ASN A 42 -1.17 23.89 5.40
N ILE A 43 -0.32 24.10 4.40
CA ILE A 43 0.47 23.04 3.77
C ILE A 43 1.63 22.66 4.68
N GLU A 44 1.69 21.36 5.07
CA GLU A 44 2.75 20.78 5.90
C GLU A 44 3.86 20.15 5.03
N ASP A 45 3.44 19.42 3.98
CA ASP A 45 4.33 18.77 3.02
C ASP A 45 3.69 18.78 1.63
N SER A 46 4.50 19.03 0.60
CA SER A 46 4.04 19.04 -0.79
C SER A 46 5.11 18.45 -1.69
N GLN A 47 4.76 17.36 -2.37
CA GLN A 47 5.62 16.64 -3.28
C GLN A 47 4.96 16.53 -4.65
N GLN A 48 5.74 16.79 -5.71
CA GLN A 48 5.23 16.77 -7.08
C GLN A 48 6.22 16.15 -8.05
N PHE A 49 5.70 15.61 -9.14
CA PHE A 49 6.50 15.04 -10.21
C PHE A 49 5.77 15.22 -11.55
N GLY A 50 6.49 15.77 -12.53
CA GLY A 50 6.04 15.82 -13.93
C GLY A 50 6.75 14.73 -14.74
N ASP A 51 6.01 13.82 -15.32
CA ASP A 51 6.57 12.77 -16.17
C ASP A 51 6.51 13.21 -17.64
N HIS A 52 7.66 13.56 -18.20
CA HIS A 52 7.77 14.01 -19.59
C HIS A 52 7.44 12.90 -20.60
N ASP A 53 7.61 11.61 -20.24
CA ASP A 53 7.32 10.50 -21.16
C ASP A 53 5.82 10.29 -21.35
N THR A 54 5.04 10.45 -20.26
CA THR A 54 3.58 10.26 -20.29
C THR A 54 2.81 11.58 -20.42
N GLY A 55 3.47 12.71 -20.20
CA GLY A 55 2.82 14.02 -20.16
C GLY A 55 1.88 14.19 -18.97
N LEU A 56 2.07 13.40 -17.90
CA LEU A 56 1.27 13.46 -16.69
C LEU A 56 2.00 14.19 -15.58
N PHE A 57 1.22 14.92 -14.79
CA PHE A 57 1.66 15.57 -13.56
C PHE A 57 1.04 14.84 -12.36
N PHE A 58 1.83 14.66 -11.31
CA PHE A 58 1.48 14.02 -10.07
C PHE A 58 1.76 14.95 -8.89
N LEU A 59 0.83 15.01 -7.94
CA LEU A 59 0.98 15.84 -6.75
C LEU A 59 0.42 15.12 -5.53
N ARG A 60 1.13 15.20 -4.42
CA ARG A 60 0.67 14.85 -3.08
C ARG A 60 0.89 16.04 -2.16
N VAL A 61 -0.17 16.47 -1.47
CA VAL A 61 -0.11 17.54 -0.47
C VAL A 61 -0.64 17.02 0.85
N HIS A 62 0.14 17.11 1.90
CA HIS A 62 -0.27 16.93 3.28
C HIS A 62 -0.49 18.29 3.90
N PHE A 63 -1.65 18.51 4.50
CA PHE A 63 -2.02 19.81 5.02
C PHE A 63 -2.92 19.70 6.26
N SER A 64 -2.93 20.76 7.06
CA SER A 64 -3.78 20.87 8.24
C SER A 64 -4.89 21.90 8.02
N ALA A 65 -6.00 21.72 8.70
CA ALA A 65 -7.09 22.70 8.77
C ALA A 65 -7.71 22.73 10.16
N GLU A 66 -8.06 23.94 10.61
CA GLU A 66 -8.78 24.11 11.88
C GLU A 66 -10.29 23.92 11.69
N PRO A 67 -11.02 23.39 12.70
CA PRO A 67 -12.47 23.36 12.67
C PRO A 67 -13.08 24.74 12.40
N PRO A 68 -14.17 24.86 11.62
CA PRO A 68 -15.11 23.80 11.24
C PRO A 68 -14.89 23.19 9.83
N VAL A 69 -13.66 23.14 9.33
CA VAL A 69 -13.35 22.51 8.03
C VAL A 69 -13.53 21.00 8.15
N THR A 70 -14.21 20.38 7.19
CA THR A 70 -14.44 18.94 7.13
C THR A 70 -14.00 18.39 5.78
N VAL A 71 -13.65 17.08 5.73
CA VAL A 71 -13.22 16.41 4.50
C VAL A 71 -14.27 16.53 3.39
N ASP A 72 -15.57 16.43 3.72
CA ASP A 72 -16.65 16.53 2.73
C ASP A 72 -16.80 17.94 2.15
N LYS A 73 -16.64 18.99 2.97
CA LYS A 73 -16.60 20.36 2.48
C LYS A 73 -15.40 20.60 1.57
N LEU A 74 -14.23 20.07 1.95
CA LEU A 74 -13.03 20.16 1.14
C LEU A 74 -13.21 19.44 -0.20
N ARG A 75 -13.74 18.21 -0.20
CA ARG A 75 -14.05 17.47 -1.43
C ARG A 75 -15.03 18.22 -2.34
N ALA A 76 -16.12 18.70 -1.79
CA ALA A 76 -17.14 19.41 -2.54
C ALA A 76 -16.61 20.71 -3.19
N SER A 77 -15.77 21.46 -2.47
CA SER A 77 -15.20 22.71 -2.99
C SER A 77 -14.02 22.51 -3.94
N PHE A 78 -13.29 21.40 -3.84
CA PHE A 78 -12.18 21.06 -4.75
C PHE A 78 -12.65 20.51 -6.09
N ALA A 79 -13.85 19.92 -6.17
CA ALA A 79 -14.37 19.24 -7.34
C ALA A 79 -14.28 20.08 -8.63
N ALA A 80 -14.69 21.37 -8.58
CA ALA A 80 -14.61 22.25 -9.74
C ALA A 80 -13.19 22.49 -10.26
N ILE A 81 -12.17 22.46 -9.36
CA ILE A 81 -10.77 22.56 -9.75
C ILE A 81 -10.35 21.23 -10.39
N GLY A 82 -10.68 20.11 -9.76
CA GLY A 82 -10.45 18.77 -10.30
C GLY A 82 -10.98 18.63 -11.73
N ASP A 83 -12.22 19.03 -11.96
CA ASP A 83 -12.87 18.98 -13.28
C ASP A 83 -12.15 19.88 -14.31
N SER A 84 -11.78 21.11 -13.94
CA SER A 84 -11.13 22.07 -14.84
C SER A 84 -9.77 21.63 -15.35
N PHE A 85 -9.06 20.81 -14.58
CA PHE A 85 -7.76 20.25 -14.92
C PHE A 85 -7.83 18.75 -15.33
N HIS A 86 -9.02 18.15 -15.37
CA HIS A 86 -9.21 16.72 -15.61
C HIS A 86 -8.38 15.85 -14.65
N MET A 87 -8.42 16.20 -13.37
CA MET A 87 -7.66 15.51 -12.34
C MET A 87 -8.35 14.19 -11.94
N ASP A 88 -7.57 13.11 -11.86
CA ASP A 88 -7.89 11.97 -11.02
C ASP A 88 -7.34 12.28 -9.63
N TRP A 89 -8.22 12.46 -8.63
CA TRP A 89 -7.83 12.97 -7.33
C TRP A 89 -8.56 12.31 -6.16
N GLN A 90 -7.90 12.28 -5.02
CA GLN A 90 -8.46 11.82 -3.75
C GLN A 90 -8.07 12.80 -2.64
N LEU A 91 -8.99 13.04 -1.71
CA LEU A 91 -8.76 13.84 -0.52
C LEU A 91 -9.26 13.05 0.69
N ASN A 92 -8.37 12.72 1.61
CA ASN A 92 -8.64 11.86 2.75
C ASN A 92 -8.10 12.48 4.04
N ARG A 93 -8.63 12.05 5.19
CA ARG A 93 -8.02 12.35 6.49
C ARG A 93 -6.71 11.59 6.60
N ALA A 94 -5.67 12.24 7.16
CA ALA A 94 -4.36 11.62 7.32
C ALA A 94 -4.29 10.67 8.53
N ASP A 95 -5.18 10.87 9.52
CA ASP A 95 -5.28 10.08 10.73
C ASP A 95 -6.19 8.84 10.59
N GLU A 96 -6.91 8.72 9.49
CA GLU A 96 -7.79 7.58 9.20
C GLU A 96 -6.97 6.36 8.78
N LYS A 97 -7.10 5.28 9.55
CA LYS A 97 -6.42 4.03 9.24
C LYS A 97 -7.09 3.32 8.07
N MET A 98 -6.27 2.94 7.09
CA MET A 98 -6.74 2.17 5.94
C MET A 98 -7.16 0.76 6.37
N ARG A 99 -8.35 0.30 5.96
CA ARG A 99 -8.83 -1.05 6.23
C ARG A 99 -8.23 -2.05 5.25
N VAL A 100 -7.56 -3.07 5.77
CA VAL A 100 -6.82 -4.04 4.95
C VAL A 100 -7.18 -5.49 5.28
N VAL A 101 -7.10 -6.36 4.27
CA VAL A 101 -7.09 -7.83 4.44
C VAL A 101 -5.69 -8.34 4.11
N LEU A 102 -5.14 -9.16 4.99
CA LEU A 102 -3.89 -9.87 4.73
C LEU A 102 -4.20 -11.29 4.26
N MET A 103 -3.56 -11.73 3.18
CA MET A 103 -3.69 -13.08 2.67
C MET A 103 -2.36 -13.84 2.79
N VAL A 104 -2.40 -15.07 3.27
CA VAL A 104 -1.21 -15.90 3.50
C VAL A 104 -1.45 -17.35 3.11
N SER A 105 -0.41 -18.07 2.69
CA SER A 105 -0.42 -19.52 2.56
C SER A 105 0.43 -20.16 3.70
N LYS A 106 1.53 -20.86 3.38
CA LYS A 106 2.34 -21.62 4.37
C LYS A 106 3.54 -20.87 4.94
N PHE A 107 3.90 -19.72 4.39
CA PHE A 107 5.08 -18.95 4.83
C PHE A 107 4.64 -17.67 5.53
N GLY A 108 4.74 -17.63 6.85
CA GLY A 108 4.14 -16.58 7.69
C GLY A 108 5.04 -15.42 8.07
N HIS A 109 6.30 -15.33 7.58
CA HIS A 109 7.23 -14.27 7.99
C HIS A 109 6.70 -12.86 7.68
N CYS A 110 6.19 -12.61 6.47
CA CYS A 110 5.58 -11.35 6.11
C CYS A 110 4.28 -11.08 6.89
N LEU A 111 3.43 -12.10 7.11
CA LEU A 111 2.24 -11.97 7.93
C LEU A 111 2.59 -11.52 9.35
N ASN A 112 3.53 -12.22 10.00
CA ASN A 112 3.95 -11.91 11.36
C ASN A 112 4.53 -10.50 11.48
N ASP A 113 5.36 -10.07 10.53
CA ASP A 113 5.92 -8.71 10.50
C ASP A 113 4.84 -7.64 10.37
N LEU A 114 3.86 -7.83 9.45
CA LEU A 114 2.75 -6.88 9.27
C LEU A 114 1.84 -6.81 10.51
N LEU A 115 1.51 -7.96 11.12
CA LEU A 115 0.73 -8.01 12.35
C LEU A 115 1.41 -7.24 13.49
N PHE A 116 2.72 -7.50 13.69
CA PHE A 116 3.49 -6.81 14.70
C PHE A 116 3.55 -5.30 14.46
N ARG A 117 3.89 -4.85 13.24
CA ARG A 117 3.96 -3.42 12.90
C ARG A 117 2.62 -2.71 13.05
N ALA A 118 1.51 -3.35 12.68
CA ALA A 118 0.18 -2.80 12.87
C ALA A 118 -0.16 -2.67 14.37
N SER A 119 0.18 -3.68 15.20
CA SER A 119 -0.10 -3.69 16.64
C SER A 119 0.62 -2.58 17.42
N ILE A 120 1.83 -2.19 16.99
CA ILE A 120 2.61 -1.11 17.61
C ILE A 120 2.37 0.26 16.96
N GLY A 121 1.46 0.37 15.96
CA GLY A 121 1.15 1.62 15.27
C GLY A 121 2.19 2.06 14.24
N ALA A 122 3.14 1.20 13.87
CA ALA A 122 4.15 1.49 12.83
C ALA A 122 3.59 1.45 11.40
N LEU A 123 2.40 0.84 11.21
CA LEU A 123 1.62 0.87 9.98
C LEU A 123 0.26 1.54 10.26
N PRO A 124 -0.14 2.54 9.48
CA PRO A 124 -1.42 3.23 9.65
C PRO A 124 -2.56 2.44 9.02
N VAL A 125 -2.71 1.17 9.41
CA VAL A 125 -3.73 0.25 8.90
C VAL A 125 -4.57 -0.35 10.03
N GLU A 126 -5.81 -0.72 9.69
CA GLU A 126 -6.68 -1.59 10.48
C GLU A 126 -6.83 -2.92 9.73
N ILE A 127 -6.34 -4.00 10.33
CA ILE A 127 -6.45 -5.33 9.71
C ILE A 127 -7.84 -5.87 10.00
N ALA A 128 -8.73 -5.83 9.00
CA ALA A 128 -10.11 -6.31 9.11
C ALA A 128 -10.20 -7.83 9.24
N ALA A 129 -9.34 -8.55 8.54
CA ALA A 129 -9.23 -10.00 8.64
C ALA A 129 -7.90 -10.49 8.05
N VAL A 130 -7.53 -11.72 8.44
CA VAL A 130 -6.52 -12.52 7.73
C VAL A 130 -7.22 -13.67 7.04
N VAL A 131 -6.96 -13.82 5.73
CA VAL A 131 -7.48 -14.91 4.89
C VAL A 131 -6.36 -15.90 4.56
N SER A 132 -6.62 -17.17 4.69
CA SER A 132 -5.64 -18.20 4.32
C SER A 132 -6.31 -19.43 3.71
N ASN A 133 -5.62 -20.06 2.76
CA ASN A 133 -6.00 -21.37 2.22
C ASN A 133 -5.49 -22.55 3.08
N HIS A 134 -4.90 -22.25 4.24
CA HIS A 134 -4.43 -23.19 5.26
C HIS A 134 -4.80 -22.68 6.66
N THR A 135 -4.75 -23.56 7.66
CA THR A 135 -5.11 -23.21 9.06
C THR A 135 -3.91 -22.89 9.94
N ASP A 136 -2.68 -22.99 9.41
CA ASP A 136 -1.41 -22.94 10.18
C ASP A 136 -1.25 -21.68 11.03
N PHE A 137 -1.83 -20.55 10.63
CA PHE A 137 -1.67 -19.26 11.31
C PHE A 137 -2.90 -18.80 12.10
N ALA A 138 -3.92 -19.65 12.27
CA ALA A 138 -5.14 -19.26 12.98
C ALA A 138 -4.87 -18.85 14.44
N GLU A 139 -4.02 -19.59 15.16
CA GLU A 139 -3.64 -19.28 16.54
C GLU A 139 -2.82 -17.97 16.62
N LEU A 140 -1.83 -17.80 15.76
CA LEU A 140 -1.04 -16.57 15.69
C LEU A 140 -1.93 -15.34 15.47
N VAL A 141 -2.83 -15.39 14.50
CA VAL A 141 -3.76 -14.28 14.16
C VAL A 141 -4.73 -14.02 15.30
N GLY A 142 -5.24 -15.09 15.94
CA GLY A 142 -6.11 -15.00 17.11
C GLY A 142 -5.44 -14.29 18.29
N SER A 143 -4.12 -14.43 18.47
CA SER A 143 -3.38 -13.75 19.55
C SER A 143 -3.35 -12.22 19.40
N TYR A 144 -3.59 -11.71 18.17
CA TYR A 144 -3.75 -10.28 17.89
C TYR A 144 -5.22 -9.80 17.94
N ASN A 145 -6.17 -10.68 18.30
CA ASN A 145 -7.62 -10.43 18.27
C ASN A 145 -8.14 -10.04 16.86
N ILE A 146 -7.53 -10.56 15.81
CA ILE A 146 -7.91 -10.34 14.41
C ILE A 146 -8.72 -11.54 13.92
N PRO A 147 -9.83 -11.34 13.17
CA PRO A 147 -10.57 -12.43 12.56
C PRO A 147 -9.72 -13.23 11.57
N PHE A 148 -9.72 -14.57 11.71
CA PHE A 148 -9.08 -15.48 10.76
C PHE A 148 -10.13 -16.17 9.91
N ARG A 149 -9.99 -16.15 8.58
CA ARG A 149 -10.87 -16.78 7.61
C ARG A 149 -10.13 -17.85 6.83
N HIS A 150 -10.48 -19.10 7.08
CA HIS A 150 -9.96 -20.23 6.30
C HIS A 150 -10.81 -20.40 5.03
N ILE A 151 -10.23 -20.10 3.87
CA ILE A 151 -10.85 -20.27 2.56
C ILE A 151 -9.94 -21.22 1.76
N PRO A 152 -10.19 -22.52 1.80
CA PRO A 152 -9.41 -23.50 1.04
C PRO A 152 -9.60 -23.29 -0.46
N VAL A 153 -8.52 -23.41 -1.22
CA VAL A 153 -8.53 -23.20 -2.68
C VAL A 153 -8.08 -24.48 -3.40
N THR A 154 -8.94 -24.95 -4.29
CA THR A 154 -8.66 -26.02 -5.26
C THR A 154 -8.95 -25.51 -6.68
N ARG A 155 -8.70 -26.33 -7.69
CA ARG A 155 -9.06 -25.96 -9.08
C ARG A 155 -10.57 -25.81 -9.26
N GLU A 156 -11.34 -26.63 -8.56
CA GLU A 156 -12.79 -26.75 -8.71
C GLU A 156 -13.53 -25.62 -7.99
N ASN A 157 -13.01 -25.14 -6.85
CA ASN A 157 -13.69 -24.15 -6.03
C ASN A 157 -13.07 -22.74 -6.11
N LYS A 158 -12.09 -22.50 -7.00
CA LYS A 158 -11.38 -21.22 -7.08
C LYS A 158 -12.30 -20.02 -7.23
N ALA A 159 -13.28 -20.10 -8.12
CA ALA A 159 -14.25 -19.02 -8.35
C ALA A 159 -15.10 -18.72 -7.12
N GLU A 160 -15.51 -19.74 -6.38
CA GLU A 160 -16.27 -19.59 -5.12
C GLU A 160 -15.39 -18.98 -4.01
N ALA A 161 -14.14 -19.43 -3.89
CA ALA A 161 -13.19 -18.89 -2.93
C ALA A 161 -12.90 -17.39 -3.19
N GLU A 162 -12.75 -16.99 -4.45
CA GLU A 162 -12.58 -15.59 -4.84
C GLU A 162 -13.86 -14.75 -4.62
N ALA A 163 -15.04 -15.33 -4.82
CA ALA A 163 -16.31 -14.68 -4.50
C ALA A 163 -16.45 -14.41 -3.00
N GLN A 164 -16.07 -15.37 -2.13
CA GLN A 164 -16.03 -15.18 -0.68
C GLN A 164 -15.05 -14.06 -0.26
N LEU A 165 -13.90 -13.96 -0.93
CA LEU A 165 -12.96 -12.86 -0.69
C LEU A 165 -13.57 -11.51 -1.08
N LEU A 166 -14.22 -11.41 -2.25
CA LEU A 166 -14.88 -10.18 -2.70
C LEU A 166 -16.03 -9.76 -1.78
N GLU A 167 -16.80 -10.71 -1.28
CA GLU A 167 -17.85 -10.46 -0.29
C GLU A 167 -17.26 -9.88 0.99
N LEU A 168 -16.21 -10.50 1.53
CA LEU A 168 -15.48 -9.99 2.71
C LEU A 168 -14.94 -8.56 2.47
N VAL A 169 -14.37 -8.29 1.30
CA VAL A 169 -13.86 -6.96 0.94
C VAL A 169 -14.97 -5.92 0.95
N ARG A 170 -16.17 -6.26 0.47
CA ARG A 170 -17.32 -5.34 0.46
C ARG A 170 -17.93 -5.16 1.84
N GLU A 171 -18.17 -6.25 2.59
CA GLU A 171 -18.79 -6.22 3.92
C GLU A 171 -17.95 -5.46 4.94
N GLN A 172 -16.64 -5.51 4.81
CA GLN A 172 -15.70 -4.90 5.74
C GLN A 172 -15.11 -3.58 5.24
N ASP A 173 -15.61 -3.01 4.15
CA ASP A 173 -15.10 -1.78 3.53
C ASP A 173 -13.58 -1.80 3.34
N VAL A 174 -13.03 -2.95 2.92
CA VAL A 174 -11.59 -3.15 2.75
C VAL A 174 -11.07 -2.32 1.58
N GLU A 175 -10.06 -1.51 1.81
CA GLU A 175 -9.44 -0.67 0.79
C GLU A 175 -8.26 -1.35 0.10
N LEU A 176 -7.54 -2.23 0.81
CA LEU A 176 -6.35 -2.91 0.30
C LEU A 176 -6.32 -4.40 0.68
N VAL A 177 -6.01 -5.25 -0.28
CA VAL A 177 -5.68 -6.67 -0.08
C VAL A 177 -4.16 -6.84 -0.20
N VAL A 178 -3.53 -7.48 0.79
CA VAL A 178 -2.08 -7.70 0.82
C VAL A 178 -1.78 -9.18 0.73
N LEU A 179 -1.11 -9.61 -0.34
CA LEU A 179 -0.67 -10.99 -0.52
C LEU A 179 0.67 -11.20 0.21
N ALA A 180 0.60 -11.49 1.51
CA ALA A 180 1.74 -11.77 2.39
C ALA A 180 2.20 -13.23 2.22
N ARG A 181 2.78 -13.56 1.07
CA ARG A 181 3.14 -14.94 0.66
C ARG A 181 1.92 -15.83 0.42
N TYR A 182 0.88 -15.28 -0.18
CA TYR A 182 -0.26 -16.06 -0.66
C TYR A 182 0.07 -16.70 -2.01
N MET A 183 0.21 -18.05 -2.01
CA MET A 183 0.78 -18.81 -3.13
C MET A 183 -0.27 -19.31 -4.12
N GLN A 184 -1.37 -18.58 -4.28
CA GLN A 184 -2.40 -18.86 -5.28
C GLN A 184 -2.41 -17.72 -6.32
N VAL A 185 -2.49 -18.09 -7.60
CA VAL A 185 -2.69 -17.12 -8.69
C VAL A 185 -4.14 -16.63 -8.63
N LEU A 186 -4.37 -15.35 -8.61
CA LEU A 186 -5.71 -14.76 -8.66
C LEU A 186 -6.25 -14.78 -10.10
N SER A 187 -7.58 -14.82 -10.26
CA SER A 187 -8.19 -14.72 -11.58
C SER A 187 -8.09 -13.30 -12.15
N ASP A 188 -8.13 -13.20 -13.48
CA ASP A 188 -8.14 -11.91 -14.18
C ASP A 188 -9.33 -11.04 -13.75
N ASP A 189 -10.48 -11.67 -13.48
CA ASP A 189 -11.67 -10.97 -13.04
C ASP A 189 -11.49 -10.34 -11.66
N LEU A 190 -10.95 -11.10 -10.70
CA LEU A 190 -10.62 -10.57 -9.37
C LEU A 190 -9.57 -9.43 -9.45
N CYS A 191 -8.53 -9.61 -10.26
CA CYS A 191 -7.50 -8.59 -10.47
C CYS A 191 -8.09 -7.29 -11.05
N LYS A 192 -9.05 -7.38 -11.97
CA LYS A 192 -9.74 -6.22 -12.55
C LYS A 192 -10.66 -5.53 -11.54
N GLN A 193 -11.44 -6.28 -10.76
CA GLN A 193 -12.35 -5.72 -9.75
C GLN A 193 -11.60 -5.00 -8.62
N LEU A 194 -10.39 -5.44 -8.29
CA LEU A 194 -9.53 -4.86 -7.26
C LEU A 194 -8.28 -4.17 -7.84
N SER A 195 -8.36 -3.65 -9.06
CA SER A 195 -7.24 -2.97 -9.71
C SER A 195 -6.70 -1.82 -8.85
N GLY A 196 -5.36 -1.78 -8.65
CA GLY A 196 -4.69 -0.82 -7.78
C GLY A 196 -4.92 -1.04 -6.27
N ARG A 197 -5.63 -2.10 -5.88
CA ARG A 197 -6.00 -2.42 -4.49
C ARG A 197 -5.49 -3.79 -4.02
N ILE A 198 -4.55 -4.40 -4.73
CA ILE A 198 -3.89 -5.64 -4.31
C ILE A 198 -2.38 -5.43 -4.42
N ILE A 199 -1.66 -5.63 -3.31
CA ILE A 199 -0.19 -5.62 -3.26
C ILE A 199 0.31 -7.04 -3.04
N ASN A 200 1.27 -7.48 -3.86
CA ASN A 200 1.96 -8.76 -3.71
C ASN A 200 3.42 -8.55 -3.35
N ILE A 201 4.00 -9.50 -2.60
CA ILE A 201 5.44 -9.63 -2.43
C ILE A 201 5.97 -10.79 -3.27
N HIS A 202 6.82 -10.47 -4.23
CA HIS A 202 7.55 -11.42 -5.04
C HIS A 202 8.98 -11.58 -4.50
N HIS A 203 9.42 -12.84 -4.31
CA HIS A 203 10.65 -13.21 -3.64
C HIS A 203 11.91 -13.17 -4.55
N SER A 204 11.92 -12.24 -5.52
CA SER A 204 13.10 -11.94 -6.33
C SER A 204 12.97 -10.55 -6.95
N PHE A 205 14.04 -10.09 -7.64
CA PHE A 205 13.93 -8.96 -8.53
C PHE A 205 13.00 -9.28 -9.71
N LEU A 206 12.09 -8.38 -10.01
CA LEU A 206 11.39 -8.37 -11.28
C LEU A 206 12.12 -7.43 -12.25
N PRO A 207 12.31 -7.85 -13.49
CA PRO A 207 11.82 -9.04 -14.21
C PRO A 207 12.82 -10.21 -14.26
N SER A 208 13.19 -10.85 -13.17
CA SER A 208 14.10 -12.00 -13.21
C SER A 208 13.71 -13.13 -12.27
N PHE A 209 14.29 -14.35 -12.48
CA PHE A 209 14.10 -15.58 -11.69
C PHE A 209 12.63 -16.01 -11.53
N LYS A 210 12.01 -16.44 -12.62
CA LYS A 210 10.71 -17.12 -12.61
C LYS A 210 10.87 -18.58 -12.15
N GLY A 211 9.93 -19.09 -11.34
CA GLY A 211 9.81 -20.49 -10.95
C GLY A 211 10.06 -20.79 -9.48
N ALA A 212 10.10 -22.09 -9.14
CA ALA A 212 10.21 -22.56 -7.76
C ALA A 212 11.63 -22.40 -7.19
N LYS A 213 11.73 -22.16 -5.87
CA LYS A 213 13.00 -22.09 -5.11
C LYS A 213 14.03 -21.09 -5.65
N PRO A 214 13.69 -19.80 -5.84
CA PRO A 214 14.56 -18.81 -6.48
C PRO A 214 15.87 -18.60 -5.72
N TYR A 215 15.89 -18.65 -4.39
CA TYR A 215 17.12 -18.54 -3.59
C TYR A 215 18.08 -19.70 -3.81
N HIS A 216 17.60 -20.93 -4.06
CA HIS A 216 18.45 -22.05 -4.43
C HIS A 216 19.04 -21.89 -5.83
N GLN A 217 18.23 -21.37 -6.77
CA GLN A 217 18.72 -21.04 -8.12
C GLN A 217 19.77 -19.91 -8.08
N ALA A 218 19.53 -18.89 -7.26
CA ALA A 218 20.44 -17.78 -7.05
C ALA A 218 21.78 -18.27 -6.47
N HIS A 219 21.74 -19.15 -5.46
CA HIS A 219 22.95 -19.78 -4.89
C HIS A 219 23.71 -20.57 -5.93
N ALA A 220 23.04 -21.45 -6.68
CA ALA A 220 23.69 -22.28 -7.71
C ALA A 220 24.36 -21.46 -8.80
N ARG A 221 23.85 -20.25 -9.08
CA ARG A 221 24.45 -19.30 -10.03
C ARG A 221 25.52 -18.39 -9.41
N GLY A 222 25.71 -18.45 -8.10
CA GLY A 222 26.72 -17.63 -7.39
C GLY A 222 26.43 -16.13 -7.47
N VAL A 223 25.13 -15.73 -7.41
CA VAL A 223 24.73 -14.31 -7.43
C VAL A 223 25.36 -13.54 -6.28
N LYS A 224 25.52 -12.24 -6.45
CA LYS A 224 26.09 -11.33 -5.45
C LYS A 224 25.05 -10.44 -4.79
N LEU A 225 23.83 -10.42 -5.33
CA LEU A 225 22.68 -9.70 -4.81
C LEU A 225 21.47 -10.62 -4.83
N ILE A 226 20.68 -10.57 -3.78
CA ILE A 226 19.33 -11.10 -3.75
C ILE A 226 18.37 -9.95 -3.43
N GLY A 227 17.06 -10.15 -3.64
CA GLY A 227 16.11 -9.11 -3.36
C GLY A 227 14.67 -9.61 -3.42
N ALA A 228 13.76 -8.71 -3.13
CA ALA A 228 12.32 -8.90 -3.24
C ALA A 228 11.67 -7.68 -3.87
N THR A 229 10.51 -7.90 -4.48
CA THR A 229 9.73 -6.85 -5.15
C THR A 229 8.32 -6.83 -4.61
N ALA A 230 7.88 -5.70 -4.06
CA ALA A 230 6.47 -5.43 -3.79
C ALA A 230 5.87 -4.67 -4.98
N HIS A 231 4.75 -5.17 -5.51
CA HIS A 231 4.11 -4.61 -6.70
C HIS A 231 2.60 -4.73 -6.61
N TYR A 232 1.89 -3.92 -7.36
CA TYR A 232 0.46 -4.11 -7.56
C TYR A 232 0.19 -5.36 -8.40
N VAL A 233 -0.88 -6.07 -8.07
CA VAL A 233 -1.29 -7.26 -8.84
C VAL A 233 -2.11 -6.85 -10.04
N THR A 234 -1.78 -7.45 -11.18
CA THR A 234 -2.53 -7.34 -12.44
C THR A 234 -2.89 -8.74 -12.95
N ALA A 235 -3.63 -8.84 -14.05
CA ALA A 235 -3.91 -10.11 -14.70
C ALA A 235 -2.64 -10.83 -15.18
N ASP A 236 -1.61 -10.05 -15.56
CA ASP A 236 -0.30 -10.60 -15.94
C ASP A 236 0.50 -10.94 -14.69
N LEU A 237 0.83 -12.21 -14.51
CA LEU A 237 1.51 -12.71 -13.33
C LEU A 237 2.88 -12.05 -13.13
N ASP A 238 3.09 -11.45 -11.97
CA ASP A 238 4.32 -10.78 -11.54
C ASP A 238 4.79 -9.63 -12.48
N GLU A 239 3.86 -9.03 -13.25
CA GLU A 239 4.15 -7.95 -14.19
C GLU A 239 3.47 -6.61 -13.84
N GLY A 240 2.84 -6.53 -12.68
CA GLY A 240 2.18 -5.31 -12.22
C GLY A 240 3.14 -4.20 -11.82
N PRO A 241 2.66 -2.95 -11.68
CA PRO A 241 3.46 -1.79 -11.32
C PRO A 241 4.25 -2.00 -10.03
N ILE A 242 5.57 -1.82 -10.12
CA ILE A 242 6.49 -2.00 -8.98
C ILE A 242 6.33 -0.83 -8.01
N ILE A 243 6.24 -1.13 -6.71
CA ILE A 243 6.15 -0.15 -5.62
C ILE A 243 7.50 -0.01 -4.93
N GLU A 244 8.08 -1.13 -4.53
CA GLU A 244 9.34 -1.17 -3.79
C GLU A 244 10.16 -2.39 -4.18
N GLN A 245 11.48 -2.21 -4.21
CA GLN A 245 12.45 -3.29 -4.37
C GLN A 245 13.53 -3.17 -3.31
N GLU A 246 13.66 -4.18 -2.48
CA GLU A 246 14.72 -4.26 -1.48
C GLU A 246 15.79 -5.26 -1.90
N VAL A 247 17.04 -4.94 -1.63
CA VAL A 247 18.20 -5.74 -2.05
C VAL A 247 19.17 -5.95 -0.92
N GLU A 248 19.78 -7.14 -0.91
CA GLU A 248 20.85 -7.47 0.03
C GLU A 248 22.05 -8.07 -0.71
N ARG A 249 23.25 -7.64 -0.32
CA ARG A 249 24.50 -8.18 -0.84
C ARG A 249 24.85 -9.49 -0.15
N VAL A 250 25.17 -10.54 -0.94
CA VAL A 250 25.51 -11.86 -0.42
C VAL A 250 26.92 -12.27 -0.85
N GLY A 251 27.63 -12.90 0.05
CA GLY A 251 28.97 -13.43 -0.17
C GLY A 251 28.94 -14.86 -0.74
N HIS A 252 30.11 -15.33 -1.19
CA HIS A 252 30.26 -16.69 -1.74
C HIS A 252 30.16 -17.80 -0.69
N GLY A 253 30.35 -17.49 0.58
CA GLY A 253 30.26 -18.45 1.70
C GLY A 253 28.88 -18.66 2.27
N VAL A 254 27.86 -17.96 1.75
CA VAL A 254 26.48 -18.05 2.24
C VAL A 254 25.84 -19.34 1.72
N THR A 255 25.29 -20.16 2.61
CA THR A 255 24.56 -21.38 2.25
C THR A 255 23.17 -21.08 1.66
N PRO A 256 22.52 -22.03 0.96
CA PRO A 256 21.15 -21.86 0.47
C PRO A 256 20.14 -21.49 1.58
N ASP A 257 20.26 -22.12 2.76
CA ASP A 257 19.36 -21.85 3.89
C ASP A 257 19.56 -20.46 4.47
N GLN A 258 20.82 -19.99 4.54
CA GLN A 258 21.11 -18.61 4.92
C GLN A 258 20.57 -17.60 3.90
N LEU A 259 20.66 -17.91 2.59
CA LEU A 259 20.03 -17.08 1.56
C LEU A 259 18.51 -17.00 1.72
N VAL A 260 17.86 -18.11 2.07
CA VAL A 260 16.42 -18.12 2.36
C VAL A 260 16.10 -17.25 3.57
N ALA A 261 16.93 -17.30 4.63
CA ALA A 261 16.72 -16.46 5.83
C ALA A 261 16.83 -14.96 5.50
N VAL A 262 17.94 -14.55 4.86
CA VAL A 262 18.14 -13.16 4.39
C VAL A 262 17.00 -12.72 3.45
N GLY A 263 16.61 -13.61 2.52
CA GLY A 263 15.51 -13.33 1.61
C GLY A 263 14.18 -13.05 2.31
N ARG A 264 13.86 -13.75 3.40
CA ARG A 264 12.67 -13.49 4.22
C ARG A 264 12.69 -12.11 4.86
N ASP A 265 13.84 -11.68 5.36
CA ASP A 265 13.98 -10.35 5.96
C ASP A 265 13.77 -9.25 4.91
N VAL A 266 14.35 -9.42 3.73
CA VAL A 266 14.18 -8.52 2.59
C VAL A 266 12.72 -8.47 2.11
N GLU A 267 12.04 -9.62 2.04
CA GLU A 267 10.60 -9.70 1.72
C GLU A 267 9.74 -8.92 2.73
N CYS A 268 10.01 -9.08 4.04
CA CYS A 268 9.30 -8.36 5.09
C CYS A 268 9.47 -6.84 4.95
N GLN A 269 10.70 -6.37 4.73
CA GLN A 269 11.00 -4.95 4.61
C GLN A 269 10.32 -4.33 3.39
N ALA A 270 10.46 -4.95 2.22
CA ALA A 270 9.86 -4.45 0.99
C ALA A 270 8.32 -4.39 1.08
N LEU A 271 7.68 -5.46 1.59
CA LEU A 271 6.23 -5.50 1.72
C LEU A 271 5.71 -4.49 2.75
N ALA A 272 6.33 -4.42 3.93
CA ALA A 272 5.92 -3.48 4.96
C ALA A 272 6.03 -2.02 4.51
N ARG A 273 7.10 -1.67 3.77
CA ARG A 273 7.30 -0.34 3.21
C ARG A 273 6.26 -0.01 2.14
N ALA A 274 5.98 -0.95 1.23
CA ALA A 274 4.95 -0.78 0.20
C ALA A 274 3.54 -0.59 0.79
N VAL A 275 3.17 -1.41 1.79
CA VAL A 275 1.89 -1.28 2.50
C VAL A 275 1.79 0.06 3.23
N LYS A 276 2.86 0.48 3.91
CA LYS A 276 2.92 1.78 4.59
C LYS A 276 2.70 2.93 3.62
N TRP A 277 3.45 2.99 2.53
CA TRP A 277 3.32 4.06 1.54
C TRP A 277 1.95 4.09 0.87
N HIS A 278 1.37 2.92 0.62
CA HIS A 278 0.01 2.85 0.09
C HIS A 278 -1.02 3.40 1.11
N ALA A 279 -0.92 2.99 2.37
CA ALA A 279 -1.80 3.47 3.43
C ALA A 279 -1.64 4.98 3.71
N GLU A 280 -0.43 5.53 3.56
CA GLU A 280 -0.15 6.97 3.67
C GLU A 280 -0.49 7.75 2.39
N ARG A 281 -1.13 7.11 1.40
CA ARG A 281 -1.48 7.74 0.11
C ARG A 281 -0.25 8.36 -0.60
N ARG A 282 0.89 7.65 -0.60
CA ARG A 282 2.15 8.09 -1.21
C ARG A 282 2.40 7.53 -2.61
N ILE A 283 1.54 6.63 -3.08
CA ILE A 283 1.74 5.92 -4.35
C ILE A 283 0.65 6.33 -5.33
N LEU A 284 1.06 6.82 -6.50
CA LEU A 284 0.17 7.10 -7.63
C LEU A 284 0.54 6.21 -8.82
N LEU A 285 -0.46 5.69 -9.50
CA LEU A 285 -0.26 4.87 -10.70
C LEU A 285 0.07 5.75 -11.91
N ASN A 286 1.06 5.32 -12.68
CA ASN A 286 1.49 5.94 -13.93
C ASN A 286 1.60 4.88 -15.03
N GLY A 287 0.46 4.42 -15.54
CA GLY A 287 0.39 3.30 -16.47
C GLY A 287 0.93 2.01 -15.83
N ARG A 288 2.04 1.49 -16.36
CA ARG A 288 2.73 0.30 -15.83
C ARG A 288 3.80 0.61 -14.75
N ARG A 289 3.91 1.86 -14.36
CA ARG A 289 4.86 2.34 -13.34
C ARG A 289 4.11 2.91 -12.15
N THR A 290 4.82 3.18 -11.06
CA THR A 290 4.34 3.97 -9.93
C THR A 290 5.16 5.25 -9.77
N VAL A 291 4.52 6.29 -9.26
CA VAL A 291 5.19 7.46 -8.67
C VAL A 291 5.05 7.31 -7.16
N VAL A 292 6.16 7.20 -6.46
CA VAL A 292 6.20 7.00 -5.00
C VAL A 292 6.82 8.25 -4.36
N PHE A 293 6.04 8.92 -3.54
CA PHE A 293 6.48 10.05 -2.72
C PHE A 293 6.95 9.55 -1.35
N ALA A 294 8.16 8.99 -1.29
CA ALA A 294 8.76 8.33 -0.12
C ALA A 294 9.21 9.31 0.99
#